data_9c680284c9266f9bbc766083a0ecf6df
#
_entry.id   9c680284c9266f9bbc766083a0ecf6df
#
_cell.length_a   1.000
_cell.length_b   1.000
_cell.length_c   1.000
_cell.angle_alpha   90.00
_cell.angle_beta   90.00
_cell.angle_gamma   90.00
#
_symmetry.space_group_name_H-M   'P 1'
#
loop_
_entity.id
_entity.type
_entity.pdbx_description
1 polymer ?
#
loop_
_entity_poly.entity_id
_entity_poly.type
_entity_poly.pdbx_seq_one_letter_code
_entity_poly.pdbx_strand_id
1 'polypeptide(L)'
;GPVLVDIPKDISMNKGDFHYPTSVSIRGYNPTYDGSKWKIKQAADAIMQAKRPILYVGGGVILSGASSEVKELAELTHIPVDMTLMALGAFPGDHPLSLGMLGMHGTFVANMAIHYSDLVIAVGARFDDRVTGKVSEFCPKAKIIHIDIDPTSIRKNIHVDIPIVGDCKRVLIELNNILRATVNGNQKDQRKPWWDQINAWK
;
A
#
# COMPACT_ATOMS: atom_id res chain seq x y z
N GLY A 1 -9.39 6.17 -16.33
CA GLY A 1 -10.48 7.14 -16.14
C GLY A 1 -11.33 7.28 -17.39
N PRO A 2 -12.38 8.09 -17.36
CA PRO A 2 -13.23 8.31 -18.55
C PRO A 2 -12.41 8.99 -19.66
N VAL A 3 -12.65 8.58 -20.90
CA VAL A 3 -12.02 9.13 -22.10
C VAL A 3 -13.12 9.70 -23.00
N LEU A 4 -12.96 10.95 -23.43
CA LEU A 4 -13.80 11.59 -24.42
C LEU A 4 -13.11 11.53 -25.78
N VAL A 5 -13.80 11.00 -26.78
CA VAL A 5 -13.36 11.06 -28.19
C VAL A 5 -14.36 11.90 -28.95
N ASP A 6 -13.91 13.06 -29.45
CA ASP A 6 -14.72 13.90 -30.34
C ASP A 6 -14.45 13.50 -31.80
N ILE A 7 -15.53 13.14 -32.52
CA ILE A 7 -15.46 12.75 -33.92
C ILE A 7 -16.30 13.74 -34.73
N PRO A 8 -15.68 14.74 -35.37
CA PRO A 8 -16.39 15.70 -36.22
C PRO A 8 -17.17 15.03 -37.32
N LYS A 9 -18.27 15.64 -37.73
CA LYS A 9 -19.21 15.07 -38.73
C LYS A 9 -18.54 14.77 -40.09
N ASP A 10 -17.68 15.65 -40.54
CA ASP A 10 -16.92 15.48 -41.79
C ASP A 10 -15.99 14.27 -41.73
N ILE A 11 -15.32 14.05 -40.58
CA ILE A 11 -14.45 12.89 -40.37
C ILE A 11 -15.25 11.60 -40.35
N SER A 12 -16.41 11.59 -39.68
CA SER A 12 -17.26 10.39 -39.59
C SER A 12 -17.90 9.98 -40.94
N MET A 13 -17.98 10.90 -41.90
CA MET A 13 -18.50 10.66 -43.24
C MET A 13 -17.41 10.28 -44.26
N ASN A 14 -16.16 10.44 -43.96
CA ASN A 14 -15.04 10.12 -44.83
C ASN A 14 -14.77 8.62 -44.90
N LYS A 15 -14.25 8.17 -46.05
CA LYS A 15 -13.70 6.81 -46.21
C LYS A 15 -12.22 6.83 -45.90
N GLY A 16 -11.72 5.78 -45.22
CA GLY A 16 -10.34 5.60 -44.92
C GLY A 16 -9.97 4.13 -44.79
N ASP A 17 -8.69 3.84 -44.88
CA ASP A 17 -8.20 2.50 -44.62
C ASP A 17 -8.10 2.24 -43.11
N PHE A 18 -8.60 1.12 -42.67
CA PHE A 18 -8.56 0.73 -41.26
C PHE A 18 -7.27 0.02 -40.96
N HIS A 19 -6.47 0.62 -40.04
CA HIS A 19 -5.29 0.00 -39.48
C HIS A 19 -5.43 -0.07 -37.96
N TYR A 20 -5.49 -1.30 -37.42
CA TYR A 20 -5.48 -1.46 -35.95
C TYR A 20 -4.04 -1.30 -35.43
N PRO A 21 -3.75 -0.33 -34.54
CA PRO A 21 -2.42 -0.14 -34.03
C PRO A 21 -1.99 -1.31 -33.14
N THR A 22 -0.79 -1.85 -33.34
CA THR A 22 -0.19 -2.91 -32.51
C THR A 22 0.37 -2.38 -31.19
N SER A 23 0.63 -1.07 -31.12
CA SER A 23 1.07 -0.37 -29.92
C SER A 23 0.47 1.02 -29.87
N VAL A 24 0.24 1.53 -28.68
CA VAL A 24 -0.30 2.87 -28.44
C VAL A 24 0.67 3.66 -27.57
N SER A 25 1.02 4.88 -27.99
CA SER A 25 1.79 5.83 -27.18
C SER A 25 0.98 7.12 -27.03
N ILE A 26 0.56 7.41 -25.80
CA ILE A 26 -0.22 8.61 -25.50
C ILE A 26 0.71 9.65 -24.86
N ARG A 27 0.76 10.83 -25.49
CA ARG A 27 1.56 11.95 -24.98
C ARG A 27 1.09 12.34 -23.58
N GLY A 28 2.03 12.39 -22.63
CA GLY A 28 1.74 12.75 -21.24
C GLY A 28 1.27 11.59 -20.35
N TYR A 29 1.06 10.37 -20.88
CA TYR A 29 0.79 9.19 -20.08
C TYR A 29 2.06 8.37 -19.89
N ASN A 30 2.80 8.67 -18.84
CA ASN A 30 4.06 8.01 -18.50
C ASN A 30 4.04 7.58 -17.02
N PRO A 31 3.29 6.54 -16.67
CA PRO A 31 3.23 6.08 -15.28
C PRO A 31 4.58 5.49 -14.85
N THR A 32 4.94 5.76 -13.58
CA THR A 32 6.10 5.15 -12.95
C THR A 32 5.67 3.84 -12.31
N TYR A 33 6.21 2.70 -12.79
CA TYR A 33 5.85 1.38 -12.28
C TYR A 33 6.83 0.84 -11.24
N ASP A 34 8.13 1.03 -11.41
CA ASP A 34 9.14 0.29 -10.64
C ASP A 34 9.48 0.93 -9.28
N GLY A 35 9.06 2.15 -9.07
CA GLY A 35 9.42 2.90 -7.87
C GLY A 35 10.91 3.31 -7.84
N SER A 36 11.29 4.12 -6.87
CA SER A 36 12.67 4.53 -6.65
C SER A 36 13.42 3.50 -5.80
N LYS A 37 14.45 2.85 -6.33
CA LYS A 37 15.27 1.86 -5.61
C LYS A 37 15.82 2.40 -4.30
N TRP A 38 16.24 3.68 -4.29
CA TRP A 38 16.72 4.32 -3.09
C TRP A 38 15.63 4.45 -2.02
N LYS A 39 14.40 4.82 -2.42
CA LYS A 39 13.25 4.91 -1.51
C LYS A 39 12.81 3.53 -1.01
N ILE A 40 12.87 2.52 -1.86
CA ILE A 40 12.55 1.13 -1.47
C ILE A 40 13.57 0.64 -0.43
N LYS A 41 14.87 0.91 -0.61
CA LYS A 41 15.88 0.60 0.40
C LYS A 41 15.63 1.35 1.70
N GLN A 42 15.30 2.65 1.64
CA GLN A 42 14.96 3.45 2.81
C GLN A 42 13.75 2.88 3.57
N ALA A 43 12.75 2.36 2.83
CA ALA A 43 11.60 1.67 3.40
C ALA A 43 12.01 0.36 4.11
N ALA A 44 12.86 -0.46 3.48
CA ALA A 44 13.38 -1.68 4.10
C ALA A 44 14.11 -1.38 5.42
N ASP A 45 15.00 -0.37 5.44
CA ASP A 45 15.72 0.05 6.63
C ASP A 45 14.76 0.52 7.74
N ALA A 46 13.72 1.29 7.38
CA ALA A 46 12.71 1.74 8.34
C ALA A 46 11.89 0.57 8.92
N ILE A 47 11.54 -0.42 8.10
CA ILE A 47 10.82 -1.62 8.52
C ILE A 47 11.65 -2.42 9.54
N MET A 48 12.94 -2.58 9.30
CA MET A 48 13.83 -3.32 10.19
C MET A 48 14.04 -2.61 11.53
N GLN A 49 13.99 -1.27 11.55
CA GLN A 49 14.19 -0.47 12.78
C GLN A 49 12.92 -0.30 13.61
N ALA A 50 11.74 -0.42 12.99
CA ALA A 50 10.47 -0.19 13.67
C ALA A 50 10.23 -1.23 14.77
N LYS A 51 9.62 -0.81 15.87
CA LYS A 51 9.25 -1.68 16.99
C LYS A 51 7.77 -2.08 16.94
N ARG A 52 6.92 -1.20 16.41
CA ARG A 52 5.47 -1.37 16.33
C ARG A 52 4.95 -1.06 14.91
N PRO A 53 5.50 -1.74 13.89
CA PRO A 53 5.06 -1.52 12.53
C PRO A 53 3.68 -2.11 12.28
N ILE A 54 2.98 -1.56 11.28
CA ILE A 54 1.73 -2.08 10.76
C ILE A 54 1.68 -1.97 9.23
N LEU A 55 1.18 -3.00 8.56
CA LEU A 55 0.82 -2.95 7.15
C LEU A 55 -0.61 -2.42 7.01
N TYR A 56 -0.77 -1.37 6.23
CA TYR A 56 -2.05 -0.78 5.87
C TYR A 56 -2.32 -1.02 4.39
N VAL A 57 -3.15 -2.01 4.10
CA VAL A 57 -3.39 -2.55 2.75
C VAL A 57 -4.65 -1.94 2.15
N GLY A 58 -4.51 -1.36 0.97
CA GLY A 58 -5.61 -0.76 0.21
C GLY A 58 -5.97 -1.52 -1.07
N GLY A 59 -7.01 -1.07 -1.75
CA GLY A 59 -7.53 -1.68 -2.98
C GLY A 59 -6.52 -1.74 -4.13
N GLY A 60 -5.49 -0.87 -4.12
CA GLY A 60 -4.39 -0.90 -5.08
C GLY A 60 -3.63 -2.23 -5.09
N VAL A 61 -3.59 -2.95 -3.97
CA VAL A 61 -2.98 -4.29 -3.89
C VAL A 61 -3.76 -5.30 -4.74
N ILE A 62 -5.09 -5.27 -4.69
CA ILE A 62 -5.94 -6.14 -5.52
C ILE A 62 -5.78 -5.78 -7.00
N LEU A 63 -5.82 -4.47 -7.32
CA LEU A 63 -5.72 -3.99 -8.70
C LEU A 63 -4.37 -4.35 -9.35
N SER A 64 -3.28 -4.34 -8.59
CA SER A 64 -1.94 -4.73 -9.07
C SER A 64 -1.68 -6.25 -9.00
N GLY A 65 -2.58 -7.03 -8.40
CA GLY A 65 -2.39 -8.46 -8.18
C GLY A 65 -1.24 -8.77 -7.21
N ALA A 66 -1.06 -7.91 -6.17
CA ALA A 66 0.07 -7.95 -5.23
C ALA A 66 -0.22 -8.69 -3.91
N SER A 67 -1.29 -9.47 -3.83
CA SER A 67 -1.70 -10.16 -2.59
C SER A 67 -0.66 -11.13 -2.06
N SER A 68 0.03 -11.86 -2.94
CA SER A 68 1.12 -12.78 -2.58
C SER A 68 2.32 -12.05 -2.00
N GLU A 69 2.66 -10.90 -2.57
CA GLU A 69 3.79 -10.08 -2.13
C GLU A 69 3.51 -9.39 -0.78
N VAL A 70 2.26 -8.97 -0.54
CA VAL A 70 1.82 -8.48 0.78
C VAL A 70 1.90 -9.58 1.83
N LYS A 71 1.41 -10.78 1.49
CA LYS A 71 1.47 -11.93 2.40
C LYS A 71 2.91 -12.27 2.75
N GLU A 72 3.78 -12.35 1.76
CA GLU A 72 5.19 -12.61 1.95
C GLU A 72 5.85 -11.54 2.85
N LEU A 73 5.58 -10.25 2.60
CA LEU A 73 6.09 -9.15 3.43
C LEU A 73 5.68 -9.31 4.89
N ALA A 74 4.39 -9.58 5.13
CA ALA A 74 3.85 -9.76 6.48
C ALA A 74 4.48 -10.95 7.21
N GLU A 75 4.60 -12.10 6.53
CA GLU A 75 5.17 -13.33 7.10
C GLU A 75 6.68 -13.18 7.37
N LEU A 76 7.43 -12.61 6.41
CA LEU A 76 8.87 -12.39 6.52
C LEU A 76 9.24 -11.48 7.69
N THR A 77 8.44 -10.44 7.92
CA THR A 77 8.70 -9.41 8.94
C THR A 77 7.86 -9.57 10.21
N HIS A 78 6.91 -10.50 10.22
CA HIS A 78 5.95 -10.73 11.31
C HIS A 78 5.15 -9.48 11.70
N ILE A 79 4.77 -8.68 10.71
CA ILE A 79 4.04 -7.42 10.87
C ILE A 79 2.54 -7.67 10.79
N PRO A 80 1.71 -7.09 11.70
CA PRO A 80 0.25 -7.15 11.61
C PRO A 80 -0.28 -6.42 10.37
N VAL A 81 -1.41 -6.89 9.85
CA VAL A 81 -2.03 -6.40 8.61
C VAL A 81 -3.42 -5.87 8.89
N ASP A 82 -3.61 -4.59 8.58
CA ASP A 82 -4.89 -3.91 8.51
C ASP A 82 -5.30 -3.71 7.05
N MET A 83 -6.59 -3.85 6.77
CA MET A 83 -7.13 -3.71 5.42
C MET A 83 -8.17 -2.58 5.35
N THR A 84 -8.19 -1.86 4.23
CA THR A 84 -9.36 -1.03 3.90
C THR A 84 -10.52 -1.91 3.44
N LEU A 85 -11.73 -1.35 3.42
CA LEU A 85 -12.90 -2.03 2.84
C LEU A 85 -12.60 -2.58 1.43
N MET A 86 -11.93 -1.78 0.59
CA MET A 86 -11.58 -2.15 -0.79
C MET A 86 -10.46 -3.19 -0.90
N ALA A 87 -9.79 -3.49 0.20
CA ALA A 87 -8.71 -4.47 0.25
C ALA A 87 -9.11 -5.78 0.95
N LEU A 88 -10.34 -5.89 1.43
CA LEU A 88 -10.82 -7.16 2.01
C LEU A 88 -10.70 -8.28 0.98
N GLY A 89 -9.96 -9.34 1.36
CA GLY A 89 -9.58 -10.44 0.47
C GLY A 89 -8.19 -10.31 -0.14
N ALA A 90 -7.49 -9.16 -0.03
CA ALA A 90 -6.09 -9.04 -0.43
C ALA A 90 -5.14 -9.81 0.48
N PHE A 91 -5.53 -9.99 1.74
CA PHE A 91 -4.83 -10.79 2.74
C PHE A 91 -5.82 -11.74 3.40
N PRO A 92 -5.47 -13.01 3.71
CA PRO A 92 -6.40 -13.96 4.31
C PRO A 92 -6.91 -13.46 5.67
N GLY A 93 -8.23 -13.43 5.84
CA GLY A 93 -8.86 -12.90 7.05
C GLY A 93 -8.65 -13.78 8.30
N ASP A 94 -8.43 -15.06 8.11
CA ASP A 94 -8.13 -16.07 9.14
C ASP A 94 -6.63 -16.20 9.47
N HIS A 95 -5.78 -15.46 8.76
CA HIS A 95 -4.36 -15.48 9.00
C HIS A 95 -4.01 -14.87 10.37
N PRO A 96 -3.09 -15.46 11.17
CA PRO A 96 -2.73 -14.95 12.50
C PRO A 96 -2.26 -13.49 12.54
N LEU A 97 -1.72 -12.99 11.45
CA LEU A 97 -1.26 -11.61 11.32
C LEU A 97 -2.38 -10.64 10.88
N SER A 98 -3.58 -11.13 10.54
CA SER A 98 -4.70 -10.28 10.14
C SER A 98 -5.37 -9.65 11.36
N LEU A 99 -5.56 -8.32 11.31
CA LEU A 99 -6.37 -7.59 12.30
C LEU A 99 -7.75 -7.18 11.73
N GLY A 100 -7.98 -7.47 10.44
CA GLY A 100 -9.22 -7.17 9.75
C GLY A 100 -9.23 -5.75 9.16
N MET A 101 -10.38 -5.09 9.28
CA MET A 101 -10.60 -3.75 8.71
C MET A 101 -10.41 -2.68 9.79
N LEU A 102 -9.79 -1.56 9.40
CA LEU A 102 -9.66 -0.35 10.23
C LEU A 102 -10.64 0.75 9.80
N GLY A 103 -10.66 1.83 10.54
CA GLY A 103 -11.47 3.02 10.26
C GLY A 103 -12.81 3.01 11.00
N MET A 104 -13.75 3.86 10.55
CA MET A 104 -15.03 4.11 11.20
C MET A 104 -15.86 2.82 11.45
N HIS A 105 -15.77 1.87 10.53
CA HIS A 105 -16.47 0.58 10.60
C HIS A 105 -15.51 -0.58 10.87
N GLY A 106 -14.29 -0.28 11.31
CA GLY A 106 -13.26 -1.26 11.60
C GLY A 106 -13.36 -1.87 12.98
N THR A 107 -12.52 -2.87 13.22
CA THR A 107 -12.41 -3.49 14.54
C THR A 107 -11.67 -2.56 15.52
N PHE A 108 -11.97 -2.72 16.82
CA PHE A 108 -11.25 -1.98 17.87
C PHE A 108 -9.75 -2.25 17.81
N VAL A 109 -9.36 -3.51 17.64
CA VAL A 109 -7.95 -3.93 17.58
C VAL A 109 -7.20 -3.29 16.42
N ALA A 110 -7.80 -3.29 15.21
CA ALA A 110 -7.19 -2.66 14.03
C ALA A 110 -6.98 -1.15 14.25
N ASN A 111 -7.99 -0.46 14.77
CA ASN A 111 -7.88 0.97 15.06
C ASN A 111 -6.84 1.29 16.14
N MET A 112 -6.76 0.48 17.19
CA MET A 112 -5.74 0.65 18.24
C MET A 112 -4.34 0.36 17.69
N ALA A 113 -4.19 -0.67 16.87
CA ALA A 113 -2.90 -1.05 16.30
C ALA A 113 -2.34 0.06 15.40
N ILE A 114 -3.13 0.64 14.51
CA ILE A 114 -2.64 1.74 13.67
C ILE A 114 -2.36 3.01 14.49
N HIS A 115 -3.19 3.33 15.49
CA HIS A 115 -3.01 4.51 16.33
C HIS A 115 -1.70 4.48 17.13
N TYR A 116 -1.33 3.31 17.69
CA TYR A 116 -0.13 3.15 18.53
C TYR A 116 1.10 2.66 17.77
N SER A 117 1.00 2.52 16.45
CA SER A 117 2.14 2.15 15.61
C SER A 117 3.26 3.21 15.64
N ASP A 118 4.49 2.80 15.36
CA ASP A 118 5.62 3.68 15.12
C ASP A 118 6.02 3.74 13.64
N LEU A 119 5.47 2.82 12.84
CA LEU A 119 5.62 2.79 11.40
C LEU A 119 4.34 2.26 10.74
N VAL A 120 3.78 3.03 9.82
CA VAL A 120 2.70 2.60 8.92
C VAL A 120 3.28 2.36 7.53
N ILE A 121 3.07 1.16 7.00
CA ILE A 121 3.45 0.81 5.63
C ILE A 121 2.15 0.74 4.82
N ALA A 122 1.79 1.85 4.17
CA ALA A 122 0.60 1.95 3.35
C ALA A 122 0.88 1.46 1.94
N VAL A 123 0.13 0.47 1.48
CA VAL A 123 0.28 -0.15 0.16
C VAL A 123 -1.03 -0.03 -0.60
N GLY A 124 -1.05 0.81 -1.64
CA GLY A 124 -2.22 1.03 -2.49
C GLY A 124 -3.44 1.56 -1.73
N ALA A 125 -3.22 2.42 -0.73
CA ALA A 125 -4.25 3.00 0.13
C ALA A 125 -4.19 4.53 0.09
N ARG A 126 -5.36 5.21 0.01
CA ARG A 126 -5.45 6.66 -0.19
C ARG A 126 -5.60 7.49 1.10
N PHE A 127 -5.67 6.88 2.25
CA PHE A 127 -5.93 7.57 3.52
C PHE A 127 -7.20 8.43 3.50
N ASP A 128 -8.33 7.81 3.14
CA ASP A 128 -9.62 8.47 3.11
C ASP A 128 -10.10 8.87 4.53
N ASP A 129 -11.01 9.83 4.59
CA ASP A 129 -11.59 10.37 5.81
C ASP A 129 -12.28 9.29 6.69
N ARG A 130 -12.85 8.27 6.06
CA ARG A 130 -13.48 7.11 6.74
C ARG A 130 -12.48 6.27 7.54
N VAL A 131 -11.19 6.42 7.25
CA VAL A 131 -10.10 5.74 7.94
C VAL A 131 -9.37 6.70 8.87
N THR A 132 -9.00 7.89 8.38
CA THR A 132 -8.18 8.83 9.14
C THR A 132 -8.94 9.56 10.23
N GLY A 133 -10.24 9.81 10.03
CA GLY A 133 -11.00 10.68 10.91
C GLY A 133 -10.32 12.04 11.04
N LYS A 134 -10.00 12.46 12.26
CA LYS A 134 -9.24 13.68 12.52
C LYS A 134 -7.77 13.49 12.19
N VAL A 135 -7.35 14.02 11.06
CA VAL A 135 -6.00 13.83 10.49
C VAL A 135 -4.87 14.12 11.48
N SER A 136 -5.00 15.16 12.30
CA SER A 136 -3.98 15.53 13.31
C SER A 136 -3.80 14.49 14.43
N GLU A 137 -4.74 13.57 14.59
CA GLU A 137 -4.72 12.51 15.61
C GLU A 137 -4.52 11.11 15.01
N PHE A 138 -4.45 11.01 13.68
CA PHE A 138 -4.23 9.74 13.00
C PHE A 138 -2.77 9.32 13.12
N CYS A 139 -2.51 8.17 13.75
CA CYS A 139 -1.19 7.58 14.00
C CYS A 139 -0.07 8.63 14.31
N PRO A 140 -0.25 9.49 15.34
CA PRO A 140 0.53 10.73 15.51
C PRO A 140 2.01 10.51 15.79
N LYS A 141 2.42 9.28 16.10
CA LYS A 141 3.82 8.90 16.42
C LYS A 141 4.48 8.07 15.32
N ALA A 142 3.71 7.69 14.30
CA ALA A 142 4.20 6.80 13.24
C ALA A 142 4.92 7.58 12.13
N LYS A 143 6.02 7.02 11.65
CA LYS A 143 6.52 7.33 10.31
C LYS A 143 5.63 6.63 9.28
N ILE A 144 5.49 7.23 8.10
CA ILE A 144 4.61 6.69 7.05
C ILE A 144 5.41 6.42 5.79
N ILE A 145 5.42 5.15 5.39
CA ILE A 145 5.80 4.70 4.05
C ILE A 145 4.50 4.63 3.24
N HIS A 146 4.46 5.24 2.06
CA HIS A 146 3.30 5.20 1.18
C HIS A 146 3.70 4.75 -0.21
N ILE A 147 3.21 3.58 -0.61
CA ILE A 147 3.40 2.97 -1.92
C ILE A 147 2.10 3.12 -2.69
N ASP A 148 2.12 3.90 -3.76
CA ASP A 148 0.96 4.09 -4.63
C ASP A 148 1.42 4.38 -6.06
N ILE A 149 0.66 3.92 -7.06
CA ILE A 149 0.95 4.20 -8.46
C ILE A 149 0.57 5.63 -8.86
N ASP A 150 -0.41 6.22 -8.15
CA ASP A 150 -0.87 7.58 -8.38
C ASP A 150 -0.08 8.59 -7.54
N PRO A 151 0.82 9.39 -8.15
CA PRO A 151 1.59 10.38 -7.42
C PRO A 151 0.71 11.45 -6.74
N THR A 152 -0.53 11.66 -7.22
CA THR A 152 -1.45 12.65 -6.65
C THR A 152 -2.10 12.17 -5.36
N SER A 153 -2.12 10.87 -5.11
CA SER A 153 -2.59 10.26 -3.86
C SER A 153 -1.59 10.41 -2.72
N ILE A 154 -0.30 10.51 -3.06
CA ILE A 154 0.78 10.62 -2.08
C ILE A 154 0.79 12.03 -1.46
N ARG A 155 0.78 12.10 -0.11
CA ARG A 155 0.73 13.35 0.67
C ARG A 155 -0.55 14.16 0.45
N LYS A 156 -1.59 13.58 -0.10
CA LYS A 156 -2.85 14.30 -0.33
C LYS A 156 -3.55 14.64 1.00
N ASN A 157 -3.67 13.68 1.90
CA ASN A 157 -4.45 13.81 3.13
C ASN A 157 -3.58 13.82 4.38
N ILE A 158 -2.43 13.15 4.37
CA ILE A 158 -1.53 13.03 5.52
C ILE A 158 -0.07 13.29 5.10
N HIS A 159 0.77 13.59 6.09
CA HIS A 159 2.21 13.64 5.88
C HIS A 159 2.75 12.25 5.56
N VAL A 160 3.71 12.16 4.62
CA VAL A 160 4.37 10.90 4.24
C VAL A 160 5.88 11.11 4.29
N ASP A 161 6.57 10.27 5.08
CA ASP A 161 8.03 10.34 5.24
C ASP A 161 8.76 9.68 4.06
N ILE A 162 8.30 8.52 3.64
CA ILE A 162 8.91 7.74 2.56
C ILE A 162 7.87 7.49 1.46
N PRO A 163 7.74 8.44 0.51
CA PRO A 163 6.87 8.25 -0.65
C PRO A 163 7.54 7.35 -1.69
N ILE A 164 6.80 6.37 -2.21
CA ILE A 164 7.23 5.48 -3.30
C ILE A 164 6.13 5.45 -4.35
N VAL A 165 6.35 6.19 -5.45
CA VAL A 165 5.46 6.15 -6.61
C VAL A 165 5.82 4.93 -7.44
N GLY A 166 4.89 3.99 -7.58
CA GLY A 166 5.10 2.76 -8.33
C GLY A 166 3.95 1.77 -8.19
N ASP A 167 3.94 0.77 -9.06
CA ASP A 167 3.02 -0.35 -8.97
C ASP A 167 3.29 -1.18 -7.71
N CYS A 168 2.22 -1.47 -6.95
CA CYS A 168 2.36 -2.16 -5.66
C CYS A 168 3.11 -3.47 -5.79
N LYS A 169 2.81 -4.29 -6.81
CA LYS A 169 3.46 -5.59 -7.00
C LYS A 169 4.94 -5.46 -7.27
N ARG A 170 5.31 -4.59 -8.21
CA ARG A 170 6.72 -4.39 -8.58
C ARG A 170 7.54 -3.84 -7.42
N VAL A 171 7.00 -2.85 -6.71
CA VAL A 171 7.66 -2.28 -5.53
C VAL A 171 7.82 -3.30 -4.41
N LEU A 172 6.77 -4.11 -4.14
CA LEU A 172 6.84 -5.14 -3.10
C LEU A 172 7.80 -6.28 -3.44
N ILE A 173 7.89 -6.70 -4.71
CA ILE A 173 8.89 -7.70 -5.14
C ILE A 173 10.31 -7.22 -4.78
N GLU A 174 10.64 -5.97 -5.12
CA GLU A 174 11.97 -5.40 -4.84
C GLU A 174 12.19 -5.24 -3.32
N LEU A 175 11.19 -4.75 -2.59
CA LEU A 175 11.23 -4.61 -1.14
C LEU A 175 11.44 -5.96 -0.44
N ASN A 176 10.71 -6.99 -0.84
CA ASN A 176 10.82 -8.33 -0.28
C ASN A 176 12.20 -8.95 -0.58
N ASN A 177 12.76 -8.69 -1.77
CA ASN A 177 14.12 -9.14 -2.11
C ASN A 177 15.16 -8.55 -1.15
N ILE A 178 15.07 -7.24 -0.85
CA ILE A 178 15.96 -6.58 0.10
C ILE A 178 15.77 -7.16 1.50
N LEU A 179 14.52 -7.31 1.94
CA LEU A 179 14.20 -7.82 3.27
C LEU A 179 14.65 -9.27 3.48
N ARG A 180 14.48 -10.16 2.49
CA ARG A 180 15.01 -11.54 2.56
C ARG A 180 16.52 -11.57 2.80
N ALA A 181 17.25 -10.64 2.21
CA ALA A 181 18.71 -10.55 2.40
C ALA A 181 19.11 -9.89 3.73
N THR A 182 18.20 -9.10 4.35
CA THR A 182 18.51 -8.27 5.51
C THR A 182 17.94 -8.84 6.81
N VAL A 183 16.80 -9.55 6.74
CA VAL A 183 16.17 -10.16 7.91
C VAL A 183 17.08 -11.22 8.50
N ASN A 184 17.61 -10.91 9.69
CA ASN A 184 18.42 -11.82 10.48
C ASN A 184 17.66 -12.17 11.77
N GLY A 185 17.61 -13.45 12.10
CA GLY A 185 16.98 -13.94 13.32
C GLY A 185 15.44 -14.06 13.22
N ASN A 186 14.83 -14.33 14.38
CA ASN A 186 13.40 -14.59 14.48
C ASN A 186 12.63 -13.28 14.63
N GLN A 187 12.02 -12.80 13.56
CA GLN A 187 11.19 -11.58 13.58
C GLN A 187 9.98 -11.70 14.52
N LYS A 188 9.46 -12.91 14.72
CA LYS A 188 8.38 -13.18 15.68
C LYS A 188 8.78 -12.79 17.11
N ASP A 189 9.99 -13.14 17.51
CA ASP A 189 10.49 -12.79 18.86
C ASP A 189 10.75 -11.29 19.00
N GLN A 190 11.26 -10.65 17.95
CA GLN A 190 11.49 -9.20 17.94
C GLN A 190 10.18 -8.41 18.00
N ARG A 191 9.11 -8.92 17.39
CA ARG A 191 7.77 -8.31 17.40
C ARG A 191 6.89 -8.75 18.56
N LYS A 192 7.36 -9.68 19.40
CA LYS A 192 6.57 -10.22 20.51
C LYS A 192 5.97 -9.13 21.42
N PRO A 193 6.71 -8.10 21.88
CA PRO A 193 6.12 -7.06 22.73
C PRO A 193 4.98 -6.30 22.04
N TRP A 194 5.06 -6.10 20.72
CA TRP A 194 4.01 -5.47 19.94
C TRP A 194 2.79 -6.37 19.84
N TRP A 195 2.98 -7.66 19.58
CA TRP A 195 1.90 -8.64 19.52
C TRP A 195 1.25 -8.88 20.88
N ASP A 196 2.02 -8.85 21.97
CA ASP A 196 1.47 -8.93 23.32
C ASP A 196 0.52 -7.74 23.58
N GLN A 197 0.88 -6.54 23.15
CA GLN A 197 0.02 -5.35 23.23
C GLN A 197 -1.23 -5.48 22.37
N ILE A 198 -1.11 -5.93 21.10
CA ILE A 198 -2.25 -6.14 20.20
C ILE A 198 -3.21 -7.20 20.77
N ASN A 199 -2.68 -8.28 21.32
CA ASN A 199 -3.49 -9.35 21.90
C ASN A 199 -4.21 -8.90 23.18
N ALA A 200 -3.68 -7.94 23.91
CA ALA A 200 -4.37 -7.34 25.05
C ALA A 200 -5.60 -6.49 24.65
N TRP A 201 -5.70 -6.11 23.36
CA TRP A 201 -6.86 -5.39 22.81
C TRP A 201 -7.90 -6.30 22.16
N LYS A 202 -7.61 -7.58 21.95
CA LYS A 202 -8.56 -8.60 21.45
C LYS A 202 -9.54 -9.02 22.54
#